data_7c966dc8406b070b7f4f8d627a8b0696
#
_entry.id   7c966dc8406b070b7f4f8d627a8b0696
#
_cell.length_a   1.000
_cell.length_b   1.000
_cell.length_c   1.000
_cell.angle_alpha   90.00
_cell.angle_beta   90.00
_cell.angle_gamma   90.00
#
_symmetry.space_group_name_H-M   'P 1'
#
loop_
_entity.id
_entity.type
_entity.pdbx_description
1 polymer ?
#
loop_
_entity_poly.entity_id
_entity_poly.type
_entity_poly.pdbx_seq_one_letter_code
_entity_poly.pdbx_strand_id
1 'polypeptide(L)'
;MASFTGIAQEAKWGVGVNVGYGTDVSKAFLGAKAHYDITEAFTVAASFNHYFKETVDLESYGAVGVEGSLKCWDINADFHWNVYRNDLLKFYPLVGLTYLHAKASVDAAGATINNSEGKFGANVGVGAQFDFGSNWGASVEAKYQIIDGAQFVPMASLMYRF
;
A
#
# COMPACT_ATOMS: atom_id res chain seq x y z
N MET A 1 28.72 12.21 -17.22
CA MET A 1 28.89 12.97 -15.94
C MET A 1 28.01 14.22 -15.87
N ALA A 2 27.76 14.93 -16.97
CA ALA A 2 26.82 16.06 -16.99
C ALA A 2 25.37 15.69 -16.58
N SER A 3 24.99 14.46 -16.78
CA SER A 3 23.67 13.94 -16.37
C SER A 3 23.47 13.87 -14.86
N PHE A 4 24.54 13.79 -14.09
CA PHE A 4 24.41 13.71 -12.62
C PHE A 4 24.03 15.05 -11.98
N THR A 5 24.43 16.15 -12.57
CA THR A 5 24.12 17.47 -12.06
C THR A 5 22.65 17.85 -12.30
N GLY A 6 22.07 17.42 -13.41
CA GLY A 6 20.66 17.61 -13.68
C GLY A 6 19.76 16.76 -12.75
N ILE A 7 20.19 15.55 -12.43
CA ILE A 7 19.46 14.65 -11.55
C ILE A 7 19.45 15.15 -10.10
N ALA A 8 20.52 15.79 -9.66
CA ALA A 8 20.60 16.37 -8.32
C ALA A 8 19.63 17.56 -8.10
N GLN A 9 19.13 18.16 -9.17
CA GLN A 9 18.18 19.27 -9.12
C GLN A 9 16.73 18.82 -9.25
N GLU A 10 16.50 17.57 -9.68
CA GLU A 10 15.16 16.99 -9.72
C GLU A 10 14.81 16.36 -8.37
N ALA A 11 13.54 16.52 -7.97
CA ALA A 11 13.04 15.93 -6.74
C ALA A 11 13.07 14.40 -6.87
N LYS A 12 13.97 13.75 -6.14
CA LYS A 12 14.14 12.29 -6.15
C LYS A 12 13.29 11.57 -5.11
N TRP A 13 12.99 12.26 -4.02
CA TRP A 13 12.18 11.73 -2.95
C TRP A 13 10.74 12.19 -3.07
N GLY A 14 9.83 11.29 -2.80
CA GLY A 14 8.43 11.62 -2.65
C GLY A 14 7.87 10.91 -1.43
N VAL A 15 7.03 11.60 -0.69
CA VAL A 15 6.28 11.04 0.42
C VAL A 15 4.81 11.38 0.25
N GLY A 16 3.94 10.52 0.71
CA GLY A 16 2.53 10.76 0.54
C GLY A 16 1.65 9.82 1.33
N VAL A 17 0.39 9.95 1.09
CA VAL A 17 -0.66 9.12 1.66
C VAL A 17 -1.30 8.29 0.57
N ASN A 18 -1.74 7.10 0.91
CA ASN A 18 -2.41 6.19 -0.01
C ASN A 18 -3.68 5.64 0.61
N VAL A 19 -4.65 5.45 -0.24
CA VAL A 19 -5.90 4.78 0.09
C VAL A 19 -6.14 3.66 -0.91
N GLY A 20 -6.75 2.59 -0.49
CA GLY A 20 -7.04 1.48 -1.36
C GLY A 20 -7.96 0.46 -0.72
N TYR A 21 -8.09 -0.65 -1.40
CA TYR A 21 -8.98 -1.73 -0.99
C TYR A 21 -8.34 -3.09 -1.26
N GLY A 22 -8.29 -3.94 -0.24
CA GLY A 22 -7.87 -5.32 -0.39
C GLY A 22 -9.07 -6.22 -0.64
N THR A 23 -9.13 -6.84 -1.80
CA THR A 23 -10.31 -7.64 -2.21
C THR A 23 -10.46 -8.94 -1.42
N ASP A 24 -9.36 -9.56 -1.04
CA ASP A 24 -9.39 -10.79 -0.25
C ASP A 24 -9.78 -10.53 1.20
N VAL A 25 -9.19 -9.50 1.79
CA VAL A 25 -9.54 -9.08 3.15
C VAL A 25 -10.86 -8.29 3.21
N SER A 26 -11.40 -7.88 2.06
CA SER A 26 -12.63 -7.10 1.92
C SER A 26 -12.64 -5.82 2.76
N LYS A 27 -11.50 -5.12 2.80
CA LYS A 27 -11.31 -3.94 3.64
C LYS A 27 -10.60 -2.81 2.91
N ALA A 28 -11.06 -1.59 3.16
CA ALA A 28 -10.34 -0.40 2.77
C ALA A 28 -9.15 -0.17 3.70
N PHE A 29 -8.13 0.50 3.20
CA PHE A 29 -6.97 0.90 3.98
C PHE A 29 -6.59 2.34 3.73
N LEU A 30 -5.90 2.89 4.72
CA LEU A 30 -5.19 4.17 4.63
C LEU A 30 -3.73 3.90 4.98
N GLY A 31 -2.82 4.52 4.26
CA GLY A 31 -1.41 4.30 4.49
C GLY A 31 -0.52 5.47 4.16
N ALA A 32 0.75 5.26 4.36
CA ALA A 32 1.82 6.17 3.96
C ALA A 32 2.69 5.49 2.91
N LYS A 33 3.20 6.29 1.98
CA LYS A 33 4.07 5.83 0.91
C LYS A 33 5.25 6.77 0.77
N ALA A 34 6.42 6.19 0.58
CA ALA A 34 7.62 6.93 0.20
C ALA A 34 8.19 6.29 -1.06
N HIS A 35 8.72 7.10 -1.95
CA HIS A 35 9.42 6.60 -3.10
C HIS A 35 10.73 7.36 -3.32
N TYR A 36 11.66 6.70 -3.96
CA TYR A 36 12.94 7.25 -4.35
C TYR A 36 13.25 6.88 -5.79
N ASP A 37 13.46 7.88 -6.63
CA ASP A 37 13.87 7.69 -8.02
C ASP A 37 15.38 7.42 -8.07
N ILE A 38 15.77 6.17 -8.30
CA ILE A 38 17.17 5.76 -8.44
C ILE A 38 17.71 6.33 -9.75
N THR A 39 16.93 6.18 -10.81
CA THR A 39 17.18 6.73 -12.15
C THR A 39 15.84 7.19 -12.74
N GLU A 40 15.87 7.79 -13.93
CA GLU A 40 14.65 8.13 -14.65
C GLU A 40 13.81 6.88 -15.00
N ALA A 41 14.48 5.73 -15.17
CA ALA A 41 13.84 4.47 -15.52
C ALA A 41 13.37 3.66 -14.32
N PHE A 42 13.96 3.86 -13.14
CA PHE A 42 13.73 3.01 -11.98
C PHE A 42 13.42 3.81 -10.72
N THR A 43 12.39 3.37 -10.03
CA THR A 43 11.97 3.93 -8.74
C THR A 43 11.79 2.78 -7.73
N VAL A 44 12.25 2.98 -6.51
CA VAL A 44 11.90 2.11 -5.39
C VAL A 44 10.86 2.80 -4.52
N ALA A 45 9.90 2.06 -4.04
CA ALA A 45 8.83 2.57 -3.20
C ALA A 45 8.63 1.66 -1.98
N ALA A 46 8.37 2.28 -0.85
CA ALA A 46 7.97 1.59 0.35
C ALA A 46 6.62 2.15 0.80
N SER A 47 5.74 1.28 1.24
CA SER A 47 4.45 1.71 1.78
C SER A 47 4.07 0.90 3.00
N PHE A 48 3.37 1.56 3.90
CA PHE A 48 2.75 0.98 5.07
C PHE A 48 1.25 1.27 4.97
N ASN A 49 0.43 0.24 5.03
CA ASN A 49 -1.01 0.35 4.94
C ASN A 49 -1.67 -0.24 6.18
N HIS A 50 -2.62 0.48 6.72
CA HIS A 50 -3.44 0.01 7.83
C HIS A 50 -4.87 -0.18 7.34
N TYR A 51 -5.35 -1.41 7.42
CA TYR A 51 -6.71 -1.76 7.04
C TYR A 51 -7.67 -1.36 8.15
N PHE A 52 -8.79 -0.77 7.77
CA PHE A 52 -9.78 -0.32 8.75
C PHE A 52 -10.38 -1.50 9.49
N LYS A 53 -10.48 -1.32 10.80
CA LYS A 53 -11.03 -2.31 11.70
C LYS A 53 -12.55 -2.39 11.48
N GLU A 54 -13.03 -3.55 11.11
CA GLU A 54 -14.46 -3.84 11.17
C GLU A 54 -14.79 -4.42 12.53
N THR A 55 -15.62 -3.71 13.28
CA THR A 55 -16.25 -4.25 14.46
C THR A 55 -17.54 -4.93 14.02
N VAL A 56 -17.53 -6.25 14.02
CA VAL A 56 -18.75 -7.01 13.77
C VAL A 56 -19.52 -7.06 15.08
N ASP A 57 -20.64 -6.36 15.10
CA ASP A 57 -21.55 -6.40 16.24
C ASP A 57 -22.36 -7.71 16.17
N LEU A 58 -21.88 -8.70 16.91
CA LEU A 58 -22.52 -10.02 16.96
C LEU A 58 -23.82 -10.02 17.77
N GLU A 59 -24.13 -8.93 18.46
CA GLU A 59 -25.43 -8.75 19.11
C GLU A 59 -26.58 -8.79 18.10
N SER A 60 -26.35 -8.30 16.89
CA SER A 60 -27.33 -8.36 15.80
C SER A 60 -27.67 -9.80 15.37
N TYR A 61 -26.82 -10.75 15.72
CA TYR A 61 -27.01 -12.17 15.42
C TYR A 61 -27.43 -13.00 16.65
N GLY A 62 -27.73 -12.34 17.77
CA GLY A 62 -28.18 -13.03 18.99
C GLY A 62 -27.07 -13.55 19.89
N ALA A 63 -25.82 -13.22 19.62
CA ALA A 63 -24.71 -13.54 20.51
C ALA A 63 -24.45 -12.34 21.44
N VAL A 64 -24.83 -12.50 22.70
CA VAL A 64 -24.67 -11.43 23.71
C VAL A 64 -23.29 -11.55 24.36
N GLY A 65 -22.54 -10.44 24.37
CA GLY A 65 -21.26 -10.33 25.09
C GLY A 65 -20.03 -10.85 24.35
N VAL A 66 -20.12 -11.04 23.02
CA VAL A 66 -18.98 -11.44 22.18
C VAL A 66 -18.62 -10.30 21.23
N GLU A 67 -17.45 -9.73 21.40
CA GLU A 67 -16.88 -8.75 20.49
C GLU A 67 -15.68 -9.36 19.75
N GLY A 68 -15.75 -9.35 18.42
CA GLY A 68 -14.63 -9.74 17.57
C GLY A 68 -13.99 -8.51 16.92
N SER A 69 -12.67 -8.42 16.93
CA SER A 69 -11.95 -7.37 16.21
C SER A 69 -10.84 -7.98 15.37
N LEU A 70 -10.75 -7.52 14.11
CA LEU A 70 -9.69 -7.92 13.20
C LEU A 70 -8.85 -6.67 12.88
N LYS A 71 -7.56 -6.73 13.21
CA LYS A 71 -6.56 -5.72 12.84
C LYS A 71 -5.67 -6.29 11.75
N CYS A 72 -5.49 -5.54 10.69
CA CYS A 72 -4.65 -5.94 9.58
C CYS A 72 -3.82 -4.74 9.11
N TRP A 73 -2.54 -4.98 8.84
CA TRP A 73 -1.66 -4.00 8.23
C TRP A 73 -0.65 -4.70 7.33
N ASP A 74 -0.15 -3.98 6.34
CA ASP A 74 0.92 -4.50 5.49
C ASP A 74 2.04 -3.48 5.31
N ILE A 75 3.22 -4.01 5.01
CA ILE A 75 4.38 -3.26 4.56
C ILE A 75 4.77 -3.79 3.18
N ASN A 76 5.00 -2.88 2.26
CA ASN A 76 5.38 -3.22 0.89
C ASN A 76 6.70 -2.56 0.52
N ALA A 77 7.51 -3.27 -0.25
CA ALA A 77 8.69 -2.75 -0.90
C ALA A 77 8.58 -3.09 -2.39
N ASP A 78 8.35 -2.09 -3.19
CA ASP A 78 8.05 -2.25 -4.61
C ASP A 78 9.13 -1.58 -5.46
N PHE A 79 9.45 -2.21 -6.58
CA PHE A 79 10.34 -1.71 -7.60
C PHE A 79 9.53 -1.37 -8.85
N HIS A 80 9.64 -0.12 -9.29
CA HIS A 80 8.90 0.39 -10.44
C HIS A 80 9.85 0.54 -11.63
N TRP A 81 9.42 0.05 -12.78
CA TRP A 81 10.09 0.30 -14.05
C TRP A 81 9.29 1.33 -14.84
N ASN A 82 9.82 2.55 -14.95
CA ASN A 82 9.16 3.64 -15.63
C ASN A 82 9.31 3.46 -17.15
N VAL A 83 8.36 2.78 -17.77
CA VAL A 83 8.39 2.45 -19.21
C VAL A 83 7.95 3.61 -20.09
N TYR A 84 7.17 4.53 -19.54
CA TYR A 84 6.74 5.76 -20.21
C TYR A 84 6.79 6.89 -19.20
N ARG A 85 7.40 7.99 -19.61
CA ARG A 85 7.52 9.17 -18.76
C ARG A 85 7.48 10.43 -19.63
N ASN A 86 6.61 11.38 -19.26
CA ASN A 86 6.64 12.74 -19.75
C ASN A 86 6.48 13.73 -18.58
N ASP A 87 6.33 15.01 -18.84
CA ASP A 87 6.25 16.05 -17.81
C ASP A 87 5.01 15.92 -16.91
N LEU A 88 3.95 15.24 -17.38
CA LEU A 88 2.69 15.12 -16.67
C LEU A 88 2.36 13.70 -16.22
N LEU A 89 2.84 12.70 -16.94
CA LEU A 89 2.39 11.32 -16.78
C LEU A 89 3.57 10.35 -16.79
N LYS A 90 3.51 9.39 -15.89
CA LYS A 90 4.47 8.30 -15.80
C LYS A 90 3.69 6.98 -15.68
N PHE A 91 3.99 6.02 -16.56
CA PHE A 91 3.49 4.65 -16.48
C PHE A 91 4.59 3.70 -16.04
N TYR A 92 4.26 2.78 -15.16
CA TYR A 92 5.22 1.80 -14.66
C TYR A 92 4.58 0.47 -14.30
N PRO A 93 5.10 -0.65 -14.80
CA PRO A 93 4.92 -1.94 -14.14
C PRO A 93 5.71 -1.96 -12.83
N LEU A 94 5.25 -2.71 -11.87
CA LEU A 94 5.91 -2.86 -10.59
C LEU A 94 5.97 -4.32 -10.15
N VAL A 95 7.04 -4.64 -9.46
CA VAL A 95 7.22 -5.91 -8.75
C VAL A 95 7.75 -5.61 -7.37
N GLY A 96 7.41 -6.41 -6.40
CA GLY A 96 7.88 -6.17 -5.05
C GLY A 96 7.59 -7.28 -4.09
N LEU A 97 7.85 -6.98 -2.82
CA LEU A 97 7.59 -7.86 -1.70
C LEU A 97 6.59 -7.20 -0.76
N THR A 98 5.77 -8.01 -0.14
CA THR A 98 4.81 -7.58 0.86
C THR A 98 4.90 -8.45 2.10
N TYR A 99 4.67 -7.83 3.24
CA TYR A 99 4.46 -8.53 4.50
C TYR A 99 3.11 -8.09 5.06
N LEU A 100 2.21 -9.04 5.20
CA LEU A 100 0.88 -8.83 5.74
C LEU A 100 0.81 -9.39 7.15
N HIS A 101 0.36 -8.58 8.09
CA HIS A 101 0.10 -9.00 9.46
C HIS A 101 -1.37 -8.86 9.79
N ALA A 102 -1.97 -9.94 10.26
CA ALA A 102 -3.34 -9.96 10.70
C ALA A 102 -3.43 -10.42 12.16
N LYS A 103 -4.17 -9.69 12.97
CA LYS A 103 -4.43 -10.03 14.37
C LYS A 103 -5.93 -10.09 14.61
N ALA A 104 -6.40 -11.25 15.04
CA ALA A 104 -7.77 -11.44 15.48
C ALA A 104 -7.83 -11.47 17.01
N SER A 105 -8.73 -10.68 17.60
CA SER A 105 -8.99 -10.66 19.04
C SER A 105 -10.46 -10.98 19.27
N VAL A 106 -10.72 -11.92 20.17
CA VAL A 106 -12.06 -12.29 20.61
C VAL A 106 -12.14 -12.15 22.12
N ASP A 107 -13.03 -11.28 22.60
CA ASP A 107 -13.35 -11.12 24.01
C ASP A 107 -14.65 -11.88 24.30
N ALA A 108 -14.56 -12.93 25.09
CA ALA A 108 -15.71 -13.73 25.49
C ALA A 108 -15.61 -14.08 26.99
N ALA A 109 -16.64 -13.76 27.75
CA ALA A 109 -16.82 -14.15 29.15
C ALA A 109 -15.60 -13.87 30.07
N GLY A 110 -14.92 -12.74 29.89
CA GLY A 110 -13.77 -12.34 30.69
C GLY A 110 -12.42 -12.97 30.26
N ALA A 111 -12.40 -13.72 29.16
CA ALA A 111 -11.19 -14.26 28.56
C ALA A 111 -10.95 -13.60 27.21
N THR A 112 -9.74 -13.08 27.00
CA THR A 112 -9.30 -12.51 25.72
C THR A 112 -8.47 -13.56 24.99
N ILE A 113 -8.90 -13.97 23.78
CA ILE A 113 -8.13 -14.83 22.90
C ILE A 113 -7.59 -13.98 21.78
N ASN A 114 -6.26 -13.86 21.70
CA ASN A 114 -5.55 -13.18 20.64
C ASN A 114 -4.88 -14.21 19.73
N ASN A 115 -5.12 -14.11 18.44
CA ASN A 115 -4.41 -14.88 17.43
C ASN A 115 -3.84 -13.90 16.40
N SER A 116 -2.53 -13.99 16.18
CA SER A 116 -1.84 -13.16 15.20
C SER A 116 -1.10 -14.04 14.20
N GLU A 117 -1.14 -13.64 12.94
CA GLU A 117 -0.46 -14.31 11.86
C GLU A 117 0.19 -13.30 10.93
N GLY A 118 1.44 -13.56 10.56
CA GLY A 118 2.17 -12.75 9.58
C GLY A 118 2.57 -13.60 8.39
N LYS A 119 2.43 -13.04 7.18
CA LYS A 119 2.73 -13.74 5.93
C LYS A 119 3.51 -12.84 4.99
N PHE A 120 4.52 -13.45 4.33
CA PHE A 120 5.23 -12.82 3.24
C PHE A 120 4.59 -13.17 1.89
N GLY A 121 4.68 -12.24 0.96
CA GLY A 121 4.21 -12.45 -0.39
C GLY A 121 4.95 -11.59 -1.39
N ALA A 122 4.51 -11.68 -2.62
CA ALA A 122 5.03 -10.88 -3.73
C ALA A 122 3.95 -9.96 -4.28
N ASN A 123 4.37 -8.80 -4.76
CA ASN A 123 3.52 -7.84 -5.46
C ASN A 123 3.87 -7.85 -6.94
N VAL A 124 2.87 -7.85 -7.79
CA VAL A 124 3.03 -7.55 -9.21
C VAL A 124 1.88 -6.63 -9.63
N GLY A 125 2.17 -5.64 -10.44
CA GLY A 125 1.12 -4.73 -10.85
C GLY A 125 1.58 -3.67 -11.84
N VAL A 126 0.71 -2.71 -12.03
CA VAL A 126 0.95 -1.55 -12.89
C VAL A 126 0.47 -0.30 -12.18
N GLY A 127 1.09 0.82 -12.52
CA GLY A 127 0.69 2.11 -11.98
C GLY A 127 0.84 3.22 -12.99
N ALA A 128 0.15 4.31 -12.70
CA ALA A 128 0.28 5.58 -13.42
C ALA A 128 0.39 6.70 -12.38
N GLN A 129 1.33 7.61 -12.62
CA GLN A 129 1.52 8.77 -11.77
C GLN A 129 1.31 10.03 -12.61
N PHE A 130 0.55 10.96 -12.05
CA PHE A 130 0.28 12.26 -12.63
C PHE A 130 0.97 13.32 -11.78
N ASP A 131 1.84 14.11 -12.38
CA ASP A 131 2.50 15.22 -11.72
C ASP A 131 1.77 16.52 -12.05
N PHE A 132 1.33 17.23 -11.02
CA PHE A 132 0.65 18.51 -11.15
C PHE A 132 1.28 19.54 -10.21
N GLY A 133 1.46 20.75 -10.71
CA GLY A 133 2.20 21.76 -10.00
C GLY A 133 3.70 21.45 -9.95
N SER A 134 4.45 22.12 -9.07
CA SER A 134 5.90 21.97 -8.98
C SER A 134 6.32 20.73 -8.17
N ASN A 135 5.55 20.34 -7.14
CA ASN A 135 5.97 19.34 -6.17
C ASN A 135 4.91 18.26 -5.87
N TRP A 136 3.70 18.40 -6.39
CA TRP A 136 2.61 17.49 -6.11
C TRP A 136 2.41 16.48 -7.22
N GLY A 137 2.02 15.27 -6.86
CA GLY A 137 1.64 14.23 -7.78
C GLY A 137 0.58 13.32 -7.17
N ALA A 138 -0.19 12.69 -8.03
CA ALA A 138 -1.12 11.64 -7.65
C ALA A 138 -0.80 10.38 -8.43
N SER A 139 -0.99 9.22 -7.83
CA SER A 139 -0.81 7.95 -8.52
C SER A 139 -1.99 7.02 -8.30
N VAL A 140 -2.25 6.19 -9.29
CA VAL A 140 -3.16 5.06 -9.18
C VAL A 140 -2.39 3.79 -9.50
N GLU A 141 -2.61 2.76 -8.73
CA GLU A 141 -1.93 1.48 -8.88
C GLU A 141 -2.95 0.35 -8.80
N ALA A 142 -2.73 -0.68 -9.57
CA ALA A 142 -3.46 -1.94 -9.49
C ALA A 142 -2.44 -3.03 -9.25
N LYS A 143 -2.47 -3.62 -8.07
CA LYS A 143 -1.54 -4.66 -7.63
C LYS A 143 -2.23 -5.99 -7.45
N TYR A 144 -1.52 -7.05 -7.77
CA TYR A 144 -1.80 -8.39 -7.27
C TYR A 144 -0.80 -8.71 -6.17
N GLN A 145 -1.31 -8.98 -4.99
CA GLN A 145 -0.51 -9.49 -3.87
C GLN A 145 -0.68 -11.01 -3.81
N ILE A 146 0.41 -11.72 -3.97
CA ILE A 146 0.44 -13.18 -3.96
C ILE A 146 0.91 -13.62 -2.57
N ILE A 147 -0.05 -13.87 -1.68
CA ILE A 147 0.17 -14.30 -0.29
C ILE A 147 -0.81 -15.44 -0.02
N ASP A 148 -0.36 -16.70 0.01
CA ASP A 148 -1.25 -17.87 0.19
C ASP A 148 -2.50 -17.87 -0.72
N GLY A 149 -2.33 -17.38 -1.92
CA GLY A 149 -3.40 -17.05 -2.83
C GLY A 149 -3.07 -15.72 -3.47
N ALA A 150 -4.01 -15.11 -4.14
CA ALA A 150 -3.81 -13.82 -4.76
C ALA A 150 -4.97 -12.89 -4.42
N GLN A 151 -4.66 -11.64 -4.05
CA GLN A 151 -5.67 -10.61 -3.92
C GLN A 151 -5.38 -9.45 -4.85
N PHE A 152 -6.43 -8.85 -5.35
CA PHE A 152 -6.34 -7.63 -6.13
C PHE A 152 -6.41 -6.42 -5.19
N VAL A 153 -5.50 -5.46 -5.36
CA VAL A 153 -5.40 -4.28 -4.50
C VAL A 153 -5.33 -3.02 -5.38
N PRO A 154 -6.47 -2.42 -5.72
CA PRO A 154 -6.47 -1.08 -6.30
C PRO A 154 -6.10 -0.05 -5.23
N MET A 155 -5.27 0.92 -5.61
CA MET A 155 -4.76 1.94 -4.69
C MET A 155 -4.61 3.28 -5.41
N ALA A 156 -4.88 4.35 -4.70
CA ALA A 156 -4.58 5.71 -5.13
C ALA A 156 -3.71 6.40 -4.08
N SER A 157 -2.81 7.26 -4.53
CA SER A 157 -1.88 7.97 -3.64
C SER A 157 -1.80 9.44 -4.02
N LEU A 158 -1.65 10.28 -3.01
CA LEU A 158 -1.31 11.69 -3.18
C LEU A 158 0.11 11.88 -2.63
N MET A 159 0.99 12.40 -3.46
CA MET A 159 2.43 12.46 -3.18
C MET A 159 2.93 13.90 -3.21
N TYR A 160 3.83 14.22 -2.30
CA TYR A 160 4.64 15.43 -2.33
C TYR A 160 6.09 15.06 -2.63
N ARG A 161 6.68 15.74 -3.60
CA ARG A 161 8.06 15.49 -4.07
C ARG A 161 8.98 16.64 -3.66
N PHE A 162 10.13 16.29 -3.17
CA PHE A 162 11.15 17.27 -2.71
C PHE A 162 12.57 16.83 -3.01
#